data_a4aee8f514e08512807521c96b6820aa
#
_entry.id   a4aee8f514e08512807521c96b6820aa
#
_cell.length_a   1.000
_cell.length_b   1.000
_cell.length_c   1.000
_cell.angle_alpha   90.00
_cell.angle_beta   90.00
_cell.angle_gamma   90.00
#
_symmetry.space_group_name_H-M   'P 1'
#
loop_
_entity.id
_entity.type
_entity.pdbx_description
1 polymer ?
#
loop_
_entity_poly.entity_id
_entity_poly.type
_entity_poly.pdbx_seq_one_letter_code
_entity_poly.pdbx_strand_id
1 'polypeptide(L)'
;MELDDLKKAWGKFNDKVNEQALVESRQIEQMLAKKRMTNYKKLLWYEGISLGILFLLLLNLCLSFLVGPCYLTILDVPISIIILTAFGVNLFQYYKLRQAGCMKHDLEHQILYILQYRASLYWGYICVCVAIIPGVVLFIIYADMLWGCIIVGFVAFATLLDVFIFGHLFRKIEKMLEANKELKRLAKTMHDH
;
A
#
# COMPACT_ATOMS: atom_id res chain seq x y z
N MET A 1 48.18 -32.31 27.83
CA MET A 1 47.13 -31.35 27.40
C MET A 1 46.31 -31.09 28.63
N GLU A 2 46.57 -29.97 29.30
CA GLU A 2 45.96 -29.70 30.60
C GLU A 2 44.50 -29.29 30.40
N LEU A 3 43.64 -29.66 31.34
CA LEU A 3 42.19 -29.37 31.30
C LEU A 3 41.90 -27.87 31.12
N ASP A 4 42.82 -27.02 31.59
CA ASP A 4 42.77 -25.57 31.47
C ASP A 4 43.03 -25.07 30.04
N ASP A 5 43.85 -25.77 29.26
CA ASP A 5 44.08 -25.44 27.84
C ASP A 5 42.83 -25.73 27.00
N LEU A 6 42.16 -26.85 27.30
CA LEU A 6 40.92 -27.24 26.66
C LEU A 6 39.79 -26.27 26.98
N LYS A 7 39.72 -25.81 28.23
CA LYS A 7 38.74 -24.80 28.70
C LYS A 7 38.94 -23.47 28.04
N LYS A 8 40.20 -23.01 27.88
CA LYS A 8 40.55 -21.81 27.13
C LYS A 8 40.24 -21.89 25.65
N ALA A 9 40.49 -23.07 25.03
CA ALA A 9 40.17 -23.31 23.62
C ALA A 9 38.65 -23.28 23.38
N TRP A 10 37.87 -23.93 24.27
CA TRP A 10 36.40 -23.85 24.23
C TRP A 10 35.85 -22.43 24.43
N GLY A 11 36.39 -21.65 25.35
CA GLY A 11 36.02 -20.27 25.56
C GLY A 11 36.22 -19.47 24.27
N LYS A 12 37.42 -19.54 23.66
CA LYS A 12 37.70 -18.85 22.39
C LYS A 12 36.83 -19.31 21.23
N PHE A 13 36.47 -20.60 21.19
CA PHE A 13 35.56 -21.12 20.16
C PHE A 13 34.14 -20.60 20.34
N ASN A 14 33.65 -20.60 21.57
CA ASN A 14 32.32 -20.09 21.91
C ASN A 14 32.19 -18.57 21.61
N ASP A 15 33.24 -17.81 21.94
CA ASP A 15 33.30 -16.37 21.64
C ASP A 15 33.24 -16.12 20.11
N LYS A 16 34.00 -16.91 19.32
CA LYS A 16 33.96 -16.81 17.85
C LYS A 16 32.61 -17.20 17.26
N VAL A 17 31.97 -18.24 17.79
CA VAL A 17 30.63 -18.67 17.34
C VAL A 17 29.59 -17.60 17.65
N ASN A 18 29.66 -17.00 18.86
CA ASN A 18 28.77 -15.91 19.26
C ASN A 18 28.99 -14.64 18.40
N GLU A 19 30.27 -14.33 18.11
CA GLU A 19 30.61 -13.19 17.25
C GLU A 19 30.10 -13.39 15.80
N GLN A 20 30.24 -14.59 15.24
CA GLN A 20 29.69 -14.95 13.93
C GLN A 20 28.16 -14.89 13.90
N ALA A 21 27.50 -15.44 14.91
CA ALA A 21 26.04 -15.37 15.04
C ALA A 21 25.53 -13.93 15.11
N LEU A 22 26.27 -13.06 15.80
CA LEU A 22 25.94 -11.63 15.93
C LEU A 22 26.14 -10.88 14.62
N VAL A 23 27.18 -11.23 13.84
CA VAL A 23 27.41 -10.66 12.50
C VAL A 23 26.33 -11.11 11.52
N GLU A 24 25.96 -12.40 11.52
CA GLU A 24 24.87 -12.92 10.69
C GLU A 24 23.53 -12.25 11.01
N SER A 25 23.20 -12.12 12.30
CA SER A 25 21.94 -11.47 12.71
C SER A 25 21.87 -9.99 12.26
N ARG A 26 22.97 -9.25 12.34
CA ARG A 26 23.05 -7.88 11.81
C ARG A 26 22.90 -7.82 10.29
N GLN A 27 23.49 -8.75 9.57
CA GLN A 27 23.34 -8.82 8.12
C GLN A 27 21.88 -9.12 7.71
N ILE A 28 21.23 -10.05 8.40
CA ILE A 28 19.81 -10.36 8.20
C ILE A 28 18.94 -9.12 8.47
N GLU A 29 19.19 -8.43 9.58
CA GLU A 29 18.49 -7.19 9.93
C GLU A 29 18.63 -6.12 8.84
N GLN A 30 19.85 -5.90 8.34
CA GLN A 30 20.10 -4.95 7.25
C GLN A 30 19.40 -5.35 5.94
N MET A 31 19.40 -6.64 5.60
CA MET A 31 18.69 -7.15 4.43
C MET A 31 17.17 -6.98 4.55
N LEU A 32 16.59 -7.27 5.70
CA LEU A 32 15.17 -7.09 5.98
C LEU A 32 14.78 -5.61 5.95
N ALA A 33 15.58 -4.74 6.55
CA ALA A 33 15.38 -3.29 6.53
C ALA A 33 15.44 -2.73 5.10
N LYS A 34 16.40 -3.17 4.28
CA LYS A 34 16.54 -2.78 2.88
C LYS A 34 15.34 -3.26 2.04
N LYS A 35 14.92 -4.52 2.21
CA LYS A 35 13.76 -5.10 1.52
C LYS A 35 12.47 -4.35 1.88
N ARG A 36 12.26 -4.05 3.16
CA ARG A 36 11.16 -3.25 3.66
C ARG A 36 11.12 -1.87 3.02
N MET A 37 12.26 -1.14 3.05
CA MET A 37 12.34 0.20 2.51
C MET A 37 12.09 0.23 0.99
N THR A 38 12.57 -0.77 0.26
CA THR A 38 12.35 -0.88 -1.18
C THR A 38 10.86 -1.08 -1.49
N ASN A 39 10.17 -1.97 -0.76
CA ASN A 39 8.75 -2.21 -0.95
C ASN A 39 7.90 -0.99 -0.56
N TYR A 40 8.28 -0.32 0.54
CA TYR A 40 7.63 0.93 0.98
C TYR A 40 7.74 2.03 -0.08
N LYS A 41 8.96 2.29 -0.61
CA LYS A 41 9.16 3.30 -1.67
C LYS A 41 8.34 2.99 -2.92
N LYS A 42 8.29 1.73 -3.34
CA LYS A 42 7.47 1.30 -4.49
C LYS A 42 5.99 1.56 -4.24
N LEU A 43 5.51 1.23 -3.05
CA LEU A 43 4.11 1.44 -2.67
C LEU A 43 3.76 2.93 -2.65
N LEU A 44 4.61 3.76 -2.04
CA LEU A 44 4.43 5.22 -1.99
C LEU A 44 4.42 5.83 -3.41
N TRP A 45 5.23 5.30 -4.30
CA TRP A 45 5.30 5.76 -5.69
C TRP A 45 4.02 5.42 -6.47
N TYR A 46 3.47 4.20 -6.27
CA TYR A 46 2.18 3.82 -6.88
C TYR A 46 1.04 4.71 -6.39
N GLU A 47 0.94 4.94 -5.09
CA GLU A 47 -0.09 5.82 -4.52
C GLU A 47 0.08 7.26 -5.00
N GLY A 48 1.33 7.75 -5.09
CA GLY A 48 1.63 9.09 -5.59
C GLY A 48 1.22 9.29 -7.06
N ILE A 49 1.48 8.30 -7.92
CA ILE A 49 1.06 8.34 -9.33
C ILE A 49 -0.47 8.31 -9.43
N SER A 50 -1.12 7.40 -8.69
CA SER A 50 -2.58 7.30 -8.67
C SER A 50 -3.22 8.62 -8.27
N LEU A 51 -2.70 9.25 -7.21
CA LEU A 51 -3.16 10.55 -6.73
C LEU A 51 -2.92 11.66 -7.75
N GLY A 52 -1.80 11.64 -8.46
CA GLY A 52 -1.49 12.58 -9.55
C GLY A 52 -2.48 12.46 -10.72
N ILE A 53 -2.81 11.23 -11.13
CA ILE A 53 -3.80 10.99 -12.20
C ILE A 53 -5.18 11.47 -11.77
N LEU A 54 -5.62 11.15 -10.55
CA LEU A 54 -6.91 11.60 -10.04
C LEU A 54 -6.98 13.13 -9.91
N PHE A 55 -5.88 13.76 -9.51
CA PHE A 55 -5.80 15.23 -9.47
C PHE A 55 -5.95 15.86 -10.86
N LEU A 56 -5.29 15.30 -11.88
CA LEU A 56 -5.43 15.76 -13.27
C LEU A 56 -6.86 15.59 -13.78
N LEU A 57 -7.52 14.47 -13.45
CA LEU A 57 -8.92 14.23 -13.81
C LEU A 57 -9.85 15.26 -13.12
N LEU A 58 -9.61 15.55 -11.84
CA LEU A 58 -10.37 16.53 -11.09
C LEU A 58 -10.17 17.94 -11.65
N LEU A 59 -8.94 18.28 -12.04
CA LEU A 59 -8.62 19.56 -12.67
C LEU A 59 -9.30 19.71 -14.04
N ASN A 60 -9.29 18.64 -14.85
CA ASN A 60 -10.02 18.61 -16.13
C ASN A 60 -11.52 18.81 -15.92
N LEU A 61 -12.09 18.16 -14.93
CA LEU A 61 -13.49 18.31 -14.57
C LEU A 61 -13.81 19.76 -14.14
N CYS A 62 -12.98 20.36 -13.29
CA CYS A 62 -13.15 21.79 -12.91
C CYS A 62 -13.05 22.72 -14.11
N LEU A 63 -12.12 22.48 -15.03
CA LEU A 63 -11.98 23.28 -16.25
C LEU A 63 -13.21 23.12 -17.16
N SER A 64 -13.77 21.92 -17.29
CA SER A 64 -15.01 21.68 -18.04
C SER A 64 -16.20 22.47 -17.49
N PHE A 65 -16.30 22.59 -16.15
CA PHE A 65 -17.33 23.44 -15.52
C PHE A 65 -17.11 24.94 -15.72
N LEU A 66 -15.86 25.39 -15.84
CA LEU A 66 -15.55 26.83 -15.98
C LEU A 66 -15.64 27.31 -17.44
N VAL A 67 -15.27 26.46 -18.41
CA VAL A 67 -15.12 26.84 -19.81
C VAL A 67 -16.25 26.31 -20.69
N GLY A 68 -16.93 25.26 -20.26
CA GLY A 68 -17.99 24.61 -21.02
C GLY A 68 -19.31 25.38 -20.99
N PRO A 69 -20.14 25.27 -22.05
CA PRO A 69 -21.50 25.73 -22.00
C PRO A 69 -22.24 25.04 -20.86
N CYS A 70 -23.07 25.77 -20.12
CA CYS A 70 -23.82 25.37 -18.91
C CYS A 70 -24.76 24.14 -19.05
N TYR A 71 -24.43 23.18 -19.85
CA TYR A 71 -25.16 21.91 -19.96
C TYR A 71 -24.50 20.87 -19.06
N LEU A 72 -24.77 20.97 -17.74
CA LEU A 72 -24.58 19.82 -16.84
C LEU A 72 -25.46 18.70 -17.40
N THR A 73 -24.84 17.76 -18.07
CA THR A 73 -25.54 16.51 -18.43
C THR A 73 -25.77 15.75 -17.13
N ILE A 74 -26.95 15.08 -17.04
CA ILE A 74 -27.29 14.24 -15.87
C ILE A 74 -26.18 13.25 -15.53
N LEU A 75 -25.32 12.93 -16.50
CA LEU A 75 -24.19 12.01 -16.37
C LEU A 75 -22.93 12.65 -15.72
N ASP A 76 -22.77 13.97 -15.79
CA ASP A 76 -21.59 14.63 -15.22
C ASP A 76 -21.59 14.63 -13.68
N VAL A 77 -22.78 14.61 -13.08
CA VAL A 77 -22.93 14.58 -11.62
C VAL A 77 -22.39 13.30 -11.00
N PRO A 78 -22.81 12.08 -11.44
CA PRO A 78 -22.29 10.85 -10.88
C PRO A 78 -20.78 10.66 -11.15
N ILE A 79 -20.28 11.08 -12.32
CA ILE A 79 -18.85 11.04 -12.65
C ILE A 79 -18.06 11.92 -11.66
N SER A 80 -18.56 13.12 -11.38
CA SER A 80 -17.94 14.05 -10.41
C SER A 80 -17.88 13.45 -9.01
N ILE A 81 -18.95 12.79 -8.56
CA ILE A 81 -19.03 12.13 -7.26
C ILE A 81 -18.01 10.98 -7.17
N ILE A 82 -17.91 10.17 -8.22
CA ILE A 82 -16.96 9.06 -8.27
C ILE A 82 -15.51 9.56 -8.18
N ILE A 83 -15.16 10.57 -8.99
CA ILE A 83 -13.80 11.13 -9.01
C ILE A 83 -13.47 11.76 -7.65
N LEU A 84 -14.38 12.52 -7.07
CA LEU A 84 -14.19 13.18 -5.77
C LEU A 84 -14.02 12.14 -4.64
N THR A 85 -14.84 11.10 -4.64
CA THR A 85 -14.74 9.99 -3.68
C THR A 85 -13.42 9.25 -3.83
N ALA A 86 -13.04 8.89 -5.05
CA ALA A 86 -11.78 8.21 -5.34
C ALA A 86 -10.57 9.07 -4.92
N PHE A 87 -10.60 10.37 -5.18
CA PHE A 87 -9.55 11.31 -4.78
C PHE A 87 -9.42 11.40 -3.26
N GLY A 88 -10.53 11.55 -2.53
CA GLY A 88 -10.54 11.61 -1.07
C GLY A 88 -10.00 10.33 -0.42
N VAL A 89 -10.42 9.16 -0.92
CA VAL A 89 -9.92 7.86 -0.46
C VAL A 89 -8.43 7.72 -0.71
N ASN A 90 -7.97 8.04 -1.92
CA ASN A 90 -6.54 7.93 -2.29
C ASN A 90 -5.67 8.89 -1.47
N LEU A 91 -6.14 10.12 -1.22
CA LEU A 91 -5.45 11.09 -0.37
C LEU A 91 -5.28 10.57 1.06
N PHE A 92 -6.33 9.96 1.62
CA PHE A 92 -6.29 9.36 2.95
C PHE A 92 -5.30 8.18 3.01
N GLN A 93 -5.30 7.31 2.01
CA GLN A 93 -4.39 6.18 1.88
C GLN A 93 -2.93 6.63 1.78
N TYR A 94 -2.65 7.60 0.91
CA TYR A 94 -1.34 8.20 0.77
C TYR A 94 -0.84 8.81 2.09
N TYR A 95 -1.69 9.54 2.81
CA TYR A 95 -1.36 10.13 4.09
C TYR A 95 -1.00 9.07 5.15
N LYS A 96 -1.80 8.00 5.25
CA LYS A 96 -1.54 6.88 6.16
C LYS A 96 -0.23 6.15 5.83
N LEU A 97 0.02 5.92 4.55
CA LEU A 97 1.25 5.29 4.10
C LEU A 97 2.47 6.17 4.41
N ARG A 98 2.37 7.48 4.18
CA ARG A 98 3.44 8.43 4.49
C ARG A 98 3.76 8.47 5.99
N GLN A 99 2.74 8.41 6.85
CA GLN A 99 2.95 8.33 8.31
C GLN A 99 3.74 7.07 8.69
N ALA A 100 3.43 5.92 8.09
CA ALA A 100 4.18 4.68 8.33
C ALA A 100 5.68 4.80 7.99
N GLY A 101 6.03 5.62 6.99
CA GLY A 101 7.43 5.83 6.59
C GLY A 101 8.21 6.81 7.45
N CYS A 102 7.54 7.76 8.11
CA CYS A 102 8.20 8.76 8.95
C CYS A 102 8.71 8.16 10.29
N MET A 103 8.12 7.07 10.76
CA MET A 103 8.45 6.44 12.04
C MET A 103 9.57 5.40 11.88
N LYS A 104 10.80 5.85 11.63
CA LYS A 104 11.94 4.95 11.35
C LYS A 104 12.39 4.09 12.55
N HIS A 105 12.09 4.50 13.79
CA HIS A 105 12.63 3.87 15.00
C HIS A 105 11.62 3.04 15.81
N ASP A 106 10.31 3.17 15.53
CA ASP A 106 9.28 2.47 16.28
C ASP A 106 8.58 1.43 15.40
N LEU A 107 9.04 0.19 15.50
CA LEU A 107 8.54 -0.95 14.73
C LEU A 107 7.07 -1.28 15.05
N GLU A 108 6.64 -1.06 16.30
CA GLU A 108 5.27 -1.36 16.70
C GLU A 108 4.27 -0.41 16.06
N HIS A 109 4.55 0.88 16.13
CA HIS A 109 3.74 1.89 15.47
C HIS A 109 3.75 1.75 13.94
N GLN A 110 4.88 1.35 13.35
CA GLN A 110 4.93 1.06 11.90
C GLN A 110 4.02 -0.10 11.50
N ILE A 111 4.03 -1.20 12.26
CA ILE A 111 3.15 -2.34 12.02
C ILE A 111 1.69 -1.89 12.08
N LEU A 112 1.33 -1.09 13.08
CA LEU A 112 -0.02 -0.57 13.27
C LEU A 112 -0.46 0.32 12.11
N TYR A 113 0.39 1.22 11.62
CA TYR A 113 0.08 2.07 10.47
C TYR A 113 -0.04 1.27 9.15
N ILE A 114 0.78 0.24 8.96
CA ILE A 114 0.67 -0.65 7.80
C ILE A 114 -0.64 -1.43 7.84
N LEU A 115 -1.08 -1.89 9.01
CA LEU A 115 -2.36 -2.55 9.19
C LEU A 115 -3.54 -1.59 8.95
N GLN A 116 -3.46 -0.35 9.44
CA GLN A 116 -4.44 0.68 9.16
C GLN A 116 -4.50 1.02 7.66
N TYR A 117 -3.36 1.11 7.00
CA TYR A 117 -3.30 1.31 5.55
C TYR A 117 -3.95 0.14 4.80
N ARG A 118 -3.67 -1.12 5.21
CA ARG A 118 -4.33 -2.30 4.64
C ARG A 118 -5.85 -2.25 4.82
N ALA A 119 -6.33 -1.88 5.99
CA ALA A 119 -7.75 -1.72 6.26
C ALA A 119 -8.37 -0.57 5.42
N SER A 120 -7.66 0.56 5.28
CA SER A 120 -8.12 1.69 4.46
C SER A 120 -8.22 1.36 2.98
N LEU A 121 -7.34 0.51 2.44
CA LEU A 121 -7.45 0.01 1.07
C LEU A 121 -8.75 -0.77 0.87
N TYR A 122 -9.08 -1.66 1.80
CA TYR A 122 -10.29 -2.46 1.72
C TYR A 122 -11.57 -1.60 1.79
N TRP A 123 -11.63 -0.69 2.77
CA TRP A 123 -12.74 0.24 2.90
C TRP A 123 -12.83 1.22 1.73
N GLY A 124 -11.69 1.70 1.25
CA GLY A 124 -11.62 2.59 0.09
C GLY A 124 -12.19 1.93 -1.16
N TYR A 125 -11.83 0.67 -1.41
CA TYR A 125 -12.38 -0.11 -2.52
C TYR A 125 -13.92 -0.24 -2.42
N ILE A 126 -14.45 -0.56 -1.25
CA ILE A 126 -15.89 -0.63 -1.02
C ILE A 126 -16.56 0.72 -1.29
N CYS A 127 -16.00 1.82 -0.78
CA CYS A 127 -16.55 3.16 -1.00
C CYS A 127 -16.61 3.53 -2.49
N VAL A 128 -15.56 3.24 -3.24
CA VAL A 128 -15.51 3.51 -4.69
C VAL A 128 -16.51 2.63 -5.44
N CYS A 129 -16.59 1.33 -5.11
CA CYS A 129 -17.60 0.44 -5.71
C CYS A 129 -19.03 0.93 -5.46
N VAL A 130 -19.34 1.35 -4.24
CA VAL A 130 -20.67 1.90 -3.90
C VAL A 130 -20.94 3.19 -4.67
N ALA A 131 -19.93 4.06 -4.86
CA ALA A 131 -20.08 5.29 -5.64
C ALA A 131 -20.28 5.05 -7.14
N ILE A 132 -19.72 3.95 -7.68
CA ILE A 132 -19.87 3.58 -9.12
C ILE A 132 -21.27 3.08 -9.44
N ILE A 133 -21.94 2.36 -8.52
CA ILE A 133 -23.25 1.72 -8.80
C ILE A 133 -24.29 2.73 -9.30
N PRO A 134 -24.55 3.88 -8.65
CA PRO A 134 -25.52 4.87 -9.14
C PRO A 134 -25.16 5.42 -10.53
N GLY A 135 -23.87 5.64 -10.77
CA GLY A 135 -23.39 6.11 -12.08
C GLY A 135 -23.67 5.13 -13.20
N VAL A 136 -23.39 3.84 -12.99
CA VAL A 136 -23.66 2.77 -13.95
C VAL A 136 -25.17 2.64 -14.21
N VAL A 137 -26.00 2.68 -13.16
CA VAL A 137 -27.47 2.59 -13.27
C VAL A 137 -28.01 3.76 -14.10
N LEU A 138 -27.61 5.00 -13.80
CA LEU A 138 -28.04 6.17 -14.57
C LEU A 138 -27.58 6.07 -16.02
N PHE A 139 -26.37 5.58 -16.24
CA PHE A 139 -25.85 5.44 -17.59
C PHE A 139 -26.64 4.41 -18.42
N ILE A 140 -27.02 3.27 -17.84
CA ILE A 140 -27.86 2.25 -18.50
C ILE A 140 -29.24 2.81 -18.86
N ILE A 141 -29.80 3.70 -18.01
CA ILE A 141 -31.13 4.28 -18.24
C ILE A 141 -31.10 5.34 -19.37
N TYR A 142 -30.04 6.15 -19.44
CA TYR A 142 -29.98 7.31 -20.34
C TYR A 142 -29.15 7.09 -21.60
N ALA A 143 -28.34 6.04 -21.68
CA ALA A 143 -27.54 5.73 -22.85
C ALA A 143 -28.27 4.78 -23.79
N ASP A 144 -28.00 4.91 -25.09
CA ASP A 144 -28.43 3.93 -26.09
C ASP A 144 -27.85 2.55 -25.74
N MET A 145 -28.60 1.48 -26.07
CA MET A 145 -28.26 0.10 -25.74
C MET A 145 -26.81 -0.28 -26.11
N LEU A 146 -26.32 0.22 -27.23
CA LEU A 146 -24.97 -0.04 -27.75
C LEU A 146 -23.89 0.60 -26.83
N TRP A 147 -24.07 1.86 -26.42
CA TRP A 147 -23.20 2.56 -25.51
C TRP A 147 -23.25 1.96 -24.10
N GLY A 148 -24.42 1.52 -23.65
CA GLY A 148 -24.59 0.81 -22.40
C GLY A 148 -23.75 -0.47 -22.33
N CYS A 149 -23.75 -1.29 -23.37
CA CYS A 149 -22.94 -2.52 -23.44
C CYS A 149 -21.43 -2.22 -23.42
N ILE A 150 -20.97 -1.18 -24.13
CA ILE A 150 -19.55 -0.78 -24.16
C ILE A 150 -19.09 -0.38 -22.77
N ILE A 151 -19.88 0.38 -22.03
CA ILE A 151 -19.51 0.86 -20.70
C ILE A 151 -19.53 -0.25 -19.67
N VAL A 152 -20.56 -1.11 -19.68
CA VAL A 152 -20.57 -2.30 -18.81
C VAL A 152 -19.34 -3.18 -19.07
N GLY A 153 -18.97 -3.37 -20.34
CA GLY A 153 -17.75 -4.09 -20.72
C GLY A 153 -16.48 -3.41 -20.19
N PHE A 154 -16.40 -2.09 -20.29
CA PHE A 154 -15.26 -1.31 -19.79
C PHE A 154 -15.16 -1.35 -18.26
N VAL A 155 -16.28 -1.20 -17.55
CA VAL A 155 -16.33 -1.30 -16.08
C VAL A 155 -15.95 -2.71 -15.63
N ALA A 156 -16.45 -3.76 -16.30
CA ALA A 156 -16.06 -5.14 -16.00
C ALA A 156 -14.56 -5.38 -16.22
N PHE A 157 -14.01 -4.86 -17.31
CA PHE A 157 -12.58 -4.95 -17.59
C PHE A 157 -11.74 -4.17 -16.56
N ALA A 158 -12.15 -2.96 -16.20
CA ALA A 158 -11.50 -2.15 -15.18
C ALA A 158 -11.52 -2.84 -13.82
N THR A 159 -12.64 -3.44 -13.42
CA THR A 159 -12.72 -4.20 -12.15
C THR A 159 -11.83 -5.44 -12.14
N LEU A 160 -11.68 -6.14 -13.26
CA LEU A 160 -10.73 -7.26 -13.37
C LEU A 160 -9.28 -6.79 -13.23
N LEU A 161 -8.90 -5.68 -13.86
CA LEU A 161 -7.58 -5.07 -13.69
C LEU A 161 -7.33 -4.65 -12.25
N ASP A 162 -8.32 -4.04 -11.61
CA ASP A 162 -8.24 -3.61 -10.21
C ASP A 162 -8.02 -4.79 -9.26
N VAL A 163 -8.73 -5.90 -9.42
CA VAL A 163 -8.52 -7.13 -8.63
C VAL A 163 -7.09 -7.65 -8.79
N PHE A 164 -6.55 -7.60 -10.00
CA PHE A 164 -5.18 -8.03 -10.26
C PHE A 164 -4.14 -7.11 -9.59
N ILE A 165 -4.30 -5.80 -9.74
CA ILE A 165 -3.43 -4.78 -9.12
C ILE A 165 -3.52 -4.86 -7.60
N PHE A 166 -4.74 -4.97 -7.06
CA PHE A 166 -5.02 -5.08 -5.63
C PHE A 166 -4.35 -6.32 -5.04
N GLY A 167 -4.46 -7.50 -5.69
CA GLY A 167 -3.77 -8.72 -5.27
C GLY A 167 -2.24 -8.57 -5.24
N HIS A 168 -1.67 -7.79 -6.16
CA HIS A 168 -0.23 -7.51 -6.17
C HIS A 168 0.19 -6.55 -5.04
N LEU A 169 -0.60 -5.52 -4.75
CA LEU A 169 -0.39 -4.59 -3.64
C LEU A 169 -0.49 -5.30 -2.29
N PHE A 170 -1.50 -6.16 -2.09
CA PHE A 170 -1.66 -6.95 -0.87
C PHE A 170 -0.45 -7.84 -0.60
N ARG A 171 0.06 -8.53 -1.59
CA ARG A 171 1.30 -9.34 -1.46
C ARG A 171 2.51 -8.50 -1.04
N LYS A 172 2.62 -7.25 -1.51
CA LYS A 172 3.71 -6.35 -1.08
C LYS A 172 3.54 -5.91 0.37
N ILE A 173 2.32 -5.61 0.79
CA ILE A 173 1.99 -5.25 2.18
C ILE A 173 2.29 -6.42 3.13
N GLU A 174 1.91 -7.64 2.77
CA GLU A 174 2.23 -8.85 3.55
C GLU A 174 3.74 -9.04 3.72
N LYS A 175 4.50 -8.92 2.63
CA LYS A 175 5.97 -9.01 2.70
C LYS A 175 6.59 -7.93 3.59
N MET A 176 6.02 -6.73 3.63
CA MET A 176 6.47 -5.66 4.55
C MET A 176 6.11 -6.01 6.00
N LEU A 177 4.92 -6.55 6.23
CA LEU A 177 4.45 -6.93 7.56
C LEU A 177 5.28 -8.09 8.14
N GLU A 178 5.58 -9.11 7.32
CA GLU A 178 6.46 -10.22 7.68
C GLU A 178 7.86 -9.72 8.04
N ALA A 179 8.47 -8.88 7.17
CA ALA A 179 9.78 -8.31 7.45
C ALA A 179 9.82 -7.51 8.75
N ASN A 180 8.76 -6.74 9.07
CA ASN A 180 8.67 -6.02 10.33
C ASN A 180 8.50 -6.94 11.55
N LYS A 181 7.74 -8.03 11.42
CA LYS A 181 7.59 -9.03 12.47
C LYS A 181 8.91 -9.76 12.76
N GLU A 182 9.64 -10.13 11.71
CA GLU A 182 10.95 -10.75 11.84
C GLU A 182 11.96 -9.81 12.48
N LEU A 183 12.00 -8.53 12.07
CA LEU A 183 12.85 -7.52 12.71
C LEU A 183 12.52 -7.35 14.20
N LYS A 184 11.23 -7.36 14.57
CA LYS A 184 10.82 -7.30 15.98
C LYS A 184 11.25 -8.55 16.76
N ARG A 185 11.21 -9.73 16.15
CA ARG A 185 11.70 -10.98 16.76
C ARG A 185 13.20 -10.93 17.00
N LEU A 186 13.97 -10.50 15.99
CA LEU A 186 15.42 -10.36 16.10
C LEU A 186 15.83 -9.34 17.17
N ALA A 187 15.15 -8.19 17.22
CA ALA A 187 15.41 -7.17 18.24
C ALA A 187 15.14 -7.69 19.66
N LYS A 188 14.12 -8.54 19.85
CA LYS A 188 13.82 -9.16 21.14
C LYS A 188 14.89 -10.18 21.56
N THR A 189 15.29 -11.05 20.63
CA THR A 189 16.35 -12.05 20.92
C THR A 189 17.71 -11.42 21.22
N MET A 190 18.03 -10.25 20.63
CA MET A 190 19.26 -9.53 20.95
C MET A 190 19.21 -8.81 22.30
N HIS A 191 18.04 -8.57 22.86
CA HIS A 191 17.89 -7.91 24.17
C HIS A 191 17.88 -8.91 25.33
N ASP A 192 17.55 -10.19 25.03
CA ASP A 192 17.46 -11.28 26.02
C ASP A 192 18.82 -12.01 26.21
N HIS A 193 19.87 -11.61 25.46
CA HIS A 193 21.28 -12.04 25.60
C HIS A 193 22.19 -10.91 26.05
#